data_49ae6827fcbccc2cd7d326e61346c3e4
#
_entry.id   49ae6827fcbccc2cd7d326e61346c3e4
#
_cell.length_a   1.000
_cell.length_b   1.000
_cell.length_c   1.000
_cell.angle_alpha   90.00
_cell.angle_beta   90.00
_cell.angle_gamma   90.00
#
_symmetry.space_group_name_H-M   'P 1'
#
loop_
_entity.id
_entity.type
_entity.pdbx_description
1 polymer ?
#
loop_
_entity_poly.entity_id
_entity_poly.type
_entity_poly.pdbx_seq_one_letter_code
_entity_poly.pdbx_strand_id
1 'polypeptide(L)'
;SMRYVFSTGPEVDSMVVSGYTADSYTADSVAKSFIYFFPADSVEDIPEYDSTMFKYQPAVIARAETNGIFIAQNLKPIPYRVYAFEDKNNNQIYEPSVDQVGFLTGTYNPAELPDFGIWYDSIRRYVTADPQLYFRMFTDEAFGRQYLRESERPVQHKALLYFNAGHPRIDSIVFDSIPADRVIIEPQSRNRDTIALWFDVPSASLPDTIRGEITYMKHDSLDRLLPSTEKLKLAWRYIESKEEAKEREQLEKEKEKTLAAGEEWVEPEKPSTFT
;
A
#
# COMPACT_ATOMS: atom_id res chain seq x y z
N SER A 1 -5.48 15.13 34.83
CA SER A 1 -4.38 16.09 34.78
C SER A 1 -4.98 17.52 34.75
N MET A 2 -4.36 18.42 35.51
CA MET A 2 -4.79 19.84 35.53
C MET A 2 -4.10 20.53 34.32
N ARG A 3 -4.88 21.17 33.45
CA ARG A 3 -4.36 21.91 32.30
C ARG A 3 -4.46 23.42 32.60
N TYR A 4 -3.32 24.09 32.60
CA TYR A 4 -3.28 25.54 32.74
C TYR A 4 -3.17 26.16 31.35
N VAL A 5 -4.06 27.11 31.05
CA VAL A 5 -4.04 27.91 29.81
C VAL A 5 -3.68 29.32 30.19
N PHE A 6 -2.68 29.89 29.56
CA PHE A 6 -2.31 31.30 29.71
C PHE A 6 -1.97 31.90 28.34
N SER A 7 -2.18 33.15 28.18
CA SER A 7 -1.86 33.91 26.97
C SER A 7 -0.68 34.86 27.26
N THR A 8 0.18 35.00 26.26
CA THR A 8 1.21 36.07 26.25
C THR A 8 0.70 37.37 25.64
N GLY A 9 -0.55 37.36 25.13
CA GLY A 9 -1.25 38.53 24.55
C GLY A 9 -2.43 39.02 25.40
N PRO A 10 -3.10 40.06 24.96
CA PRO A 10 -4.25 40.66 25.68
C PRO A 10 -5.50 39.75 25.69
N GLU A 11 -5.58 38.77 24.81
CA GLU A 11 -6.73 37.86 24.65
C GLU A 11 -6.30 36.40 24.77
N VAL A 12 -7.19 35.59 25.33
CA VAL A 12 -7.02 34.11 25.37
C VAL A 12 -7.81 33.50 24.25
N ASP A 13 -7.14 32.67 23.45
CA ASP A 13 -7.79 31.91 22.39
C ASP A 13 -8.79 30.92 23.01
N SER A 14 -10.07 31.08 22.73
CA SER A 14 -11.16 30.40 23.43
C SER A 14 -12.05 29.53 22.54
N MET A 15 -11.82 29.55 21.21
CA MET A 15 -12.62 28.74 20.30
C MET A 15 -12.40 27.26 20.50
N VAL A 16 -13.48 26.51 20.38
CA VAL A 16 -13.49 25.04 20.52
C VAL A 16 -14.08 24.41 19.27
N VAL A 17 -13.48 23.35 18.80
CA VAL A 17 -13.96 22.58 17.66
C VAL A 17 -14.01 21.11 18.04
N SER A 18 -15.08 20.43 17.66
CA SER A 18 -15.25 18.99 17.83
C SER A 18 -15.16 18.26 16.49
N GLY A 19 -14.82 16.99 16.54
CA GLY A 19 -14.85 16.16 15.34
C GLY A 19 -14.73 14.68 15.66
N TYR A 20 -14.72 13.89 14.59
CA TYR A 20 -14.73 12.44 14.66
C TYR A 20 -13.77 11.84 13.64
N THR A 21 -13.04 10.82 14.05
CA THR A 21 -12.12 10.04 13.22
C THR A 21 -12.64 8.62 13.04
N ALA A 22 -12.79 8.17 11.80
CA ALA A 22 -13.23 6.83 11.47
C ALA A 22 -12.40 6.25 10.32
N ASP A 23 -12.17 4.96 10.37
CA ASP A 23 -11.56 4.22 9.25
C ASP A 23 -12.43 4.35 8.00
N SER A 24 -11.79 4.56 6.85
CA SER A 24 -12.48 4.80 5.57
C SER A 24 -13.19 3.56 5.02
N TYR A 25 -12.75 2.37 5.42
CA TYR A 25 -13.28 1.08 4.96
C TYR A 25 -14.34 0.50 5.89
N THR A 26 -14.01 0.42 7.19
CA THR A 26 -14.87 -0.25 8.17
C THR A 26 -15.86 0.72 8.83
N ALA A 27 -15.58 2.02 8.74
CA ALA A 27 -16.27 3.08 9.48
C ALA A 27 -16.15 2.97 11.01
N ASP A 28 -15.30 2.09 11.52
CA ASP A 28 -15.00 2.01 12.94
C ASP A 28 -14.25 3.26 13.41
N SER A 29 -14.43 3.61 14.67
CA SER A 29 -13.74 4.76 15.27
C SER A 29 -12.23 4.50 15.34
N VAL A 30 -11.43 5.48 14.89
CA VAL A 30 -9.98 5.46 15.03
C VAL A 30 -9.58 6.21 16.29
N ALA A 31 -9.23 5.45 17.33
CA ALA A 31 -8.85 6.00 18.63
C ALA A 31 -7.45 6.58 18.61
N LYS A 32 -7.22 7.58 19.50
CA LYS A 32 -5.89 8.15 19.77
C LYS A 32 -5.22 8.87 18.60
N SER A 33 -5.92 9.10 17.49
CA SER A 33 -5.41 9.90 16.38
C SER A 33 -5.06 11.31 16.84
N PHE A 34 -3.98 11.86 16.33
CA PHE A 34 -3.61 13.25 16.50
C PHE A 34 -4.31 14.09 15.43
N ILE A 35 -4.85 15.23 15.84
CA ILE A 35 -5.49 16.18 14.95
C ILE A 35 -4.73 17.50 15.02
N TYR A 36 -4.15 17.88 13.88
CA TYR A 36 -3.29 19.04 13.74
C TYR A 36 -4.02 20.18 13.05
N PHE A 37 -4.00 21.35 13.69
CA PHE A 37 -4.57 22.58 13.15
C PHE A 37 -3.43 23.51 12.72
N PHE A 38 -3.32 23.74 11.42
CA PHE A 38 -2.35 24.66 10.82
C PHE A 38 -3.07 25.92 10.34
N PRO A 39 -2.68 27.13 10.79
CA PRO A 39 -3.23 28.36 10.25
C PRO A 39 -3.05 28.40 8.73
N ALA A 40 -4.10 28.73 8.00
CA ALA A 40 -4.11 28.62 6.54
C ALA A 40 -3.06 29.51 5.87
N ASP A 41 -2.82 30.69 6.42
CA ASP A 41 -1.81 31.67 5.96
C ASP A 41 -0.35 31.19 6.16
N SER A 42 -0.13 30.29 7.11
CA SER A 42 1.21 29.75 7.42
C SER A 42 1.63 28.63 6.48
N VAL A 43 0.73 28.14 5.62
CA VAL A 43 0.92 26.94 4.79
C VAL A 43 0.42 27.13 3.34
N GLU A 44 0.36 28.37 2.89
CA GLU A 44 -0.17 28.72 1.55
C GLU A 44 0.55 28.02 0.40
N ASP A 45 1.87 27.86 0.50
CA ASP A 45 2.70 27.28 -0.54
C ASP A 45 2.76 25.73 -0.52
N ILE A 46 2.03 25.08 0.42
CA ILE A 46 2.05 23.64 0.53
C ILE A 46 0.83 23.06 -0.18
N PRO A 47 1.03 22.05 -1.07
CA PRO A 47 -0.08 21.34 -1.70
C PRO A 47 -1.08 20.80 -0.67
N GLU A 48 -2.36 20.89 -0.96
CA GLU A 48 -3.46 20.59 -0.03
C GLU A 48 -3.40 19.16 0.55
N TYR A 49 -2.80 18.22 -0.18
CA TYR A 49 -2.73 16.80 0.19
C TYR A 49 -1.30 16.27 0.30
N ASP A 50 -0.36 17.15 0.67
CA ASP A 50 1.03 16.75 0.81
C ASP A 50 1.31 16.33 2.27
N SER A 51 1.84 15.11 2.45
CA SER A 51 2.29 14.58 3.74
C SER A 51 3.40 15.40 4.40
N THR A 52 4.04 16.30 3.65
CA THR A 52 5.04 17.24 4.19
C THR A 52 4.46 18.17 5.26
N MET A 53 3.13 18.34 5.31
CA MET A 53 2.44 19.08 6.37
C MET A 53 2.84 18.62 7.76
N PHE A 54 3.06 17.34 7.99
CA PHE A 54 3.43 16.80 9.30
C PHE A 54 4.85 17.17 9.74
N LYS A 55 5.65 17.82 8.90
CA LYS A 55 6.96 18.38 9.24
C LYS A 55 6.85 19.81 9.82
N TYR A 56 5.70 20.46 9.70
CA TYR A 56 5.47 21.78 10.23
C TYR A 56 4.88 21.70 11.64
N GLN A 57 5.10 22.75 12.43
CA GLN A 57 4.54 22.83 13.76
C GLN A 57 3.09 23.31 13.69
N PRO A 58 2.10 22.52 14.13
CA PRO A 58 0.72 22.95 14.20
C PRO A 58 0.52 24.01 15.31
N ALA A 59 -0.45 24.88 15.11
CA ALA A 59 -0.84 25.84 16.16
C ALA A 59 -1.55 25.17 17.34
N VAL A 60 -2.39 24.15 17.04
CA VAL A 60 -3.10 23.37 18.05
C VAL A 60 -3.04 21.89 17.67
N ILE A 61 -2.85 21.05 18.69
CA ILE A 61 -2.93 19.59 18.58
C ILE A 61 -4.07 19.12 19.48
N ALA A 62 -5.02 18.41 18.90
CA ALA A 62 -6.03 17.65 19.65
C ALA A 62 -5.73 16.15 19.51
N ARG A 63 -6.36 15.33 20.37
CA ARG A 63 -6.27 13.89 20.32
C ARG A 63 -7.66 13.28 20.38
N ALA A 64 -7.93 12.32 19.52
CA ALA A 64 -9.18 11.57 19.55
C ALA A 64 -9.20 10.61 20.75
N GLU A 65 -10.35 10.55 21.41
CA GLU A 65 -10.65 9.59 22.47
C GLU A 65 -10.88 8.19 21.92
N THR A 66 -11.13 7.22 22.78
CA THR A 66 -11.35 5.82 22.39
C THR A 66 -12.55 5.60 21.47
N ASN A 67 -13.49 6.54 21.48
CA ASN A 67 -14.68 6.56 20.62
C ASN A 67 -14.46 7.32 19.30
N GLY A 68 -13.24 7.77 19.01
CA GLY A 68 -12.91 8.55 17.82
C GLY A 68 -13.30 10.04 17.89
N ILE A 69 -13.98 10.49 18.93
CA ILE A 69 -14.32 11.91 19.12
C ILE A 69 -13.10 12.68 19.62
N PHE A 70 -12.87 13.84 19.05
CA PHE A 70 -11.89 14.81 19.55
C PHE A 70 -12.51 16.16 19.85
N ILE A 71 -11.91 16.89 20.78
CA ILE A 71 -12.28 18.27 21.12
C ILE A 71 -10.99 19.08 21.12
N ALA A 72 -10.83 19.93 20.12
CA ALA A 72 -9.76 20.90 20.03
C ALA A 72 -10.15 22.19 20.76
N GLN A 73 -9.27 22.68 21.61
CA GLN A 73 -9.51 23.88 22.43
C GLN A 73 -8.42 24.91 22.17
N ASN A 74 -8.70 26.17 22.54
CA ASN A 74 -7.79 27.30 22.43
C ASN A 74 -7.41 27.60 20.96
N LEU A 75 -8.38 27.52 20.06
CA LEU A 75 -8.24 27.93 18.69
C LEU A 75 -8.56 29.44 18.55
N LYS A 76 -7.90 30.08 17.59
CA LYS A 76 -8.24 31.46 17.15
C LYS A 76 -9.40 31.41 16.17
N PRO A 77 -10.15 32.50 16.02
CA PRO A 77 -11.19 32.63 15.01
C PRO A 77 -10.58 32.94 13.60
N ILE A 78 -9.72 32.06 13.12
CA ILE A 78 -9.05 32.17 11.82
C ILE A 78 -9.20 30.86 11.02
N PRO A 79 -9.04 30.87 9.70
CA PRO A 79 -9.06 29.67 8.90
C PRO A 79 -7.89 28.72 9.22
N TYR A 80 -8.16 27.42 9.33
CA TYR A 80 -7.18 26.35 9.53
C TYR A 80 -7.30 25.31 8.45
N ARG A 81 -6.17 24.76 8.01
CA ARG A 81 -6.09 23.43 7.40
C ARG A 81 -5.96 22.39 8.50
N VAL A 82 -6.77 21.34 8.43
CA VAL A 82 -6.84 20.36 9.52
C VAL A 82 -6.52 18.96 8.97
N TYR A 83 -5.58 18.30 9.63
CA TYR A 83 -5.13 16.97 9.30
C TYR A 83 -5.20 16.07 10.52
N ALA A 84 -5.47 14.79 10.28
CA ALA A 84 -5.44 13.78 11.31
C ALA A 84 -4.47 12.67 10.93
N PHE A 85 -3.77 12.08 11.90
CA PHE A 85 -3.03 10.85 11.69
C PHE A 85 -3.06 9.96 12.94
N GLU A 86 -3.06 8.65 12.72
CA GLU A 86 -2.92 7.65 13.76
C GLU A 86 -1.46 7.19 13.79
N ASP A 87 -0.74 7.55 14.85
CA ASP A 87 0.63 7.13 15.12
C ASP A 87 0.64 5.71 15.70
N LYS A 88 0.80 4.70 14.86
CA LYS A 88 0.73 3.28 15.25
C LYS A 88 1.91 2.82 16.07
N ASN A 89 3.10 3.35 15.80
CA ASN A 89 4.34 2.99 16.49
C ASN A 89 4.72 3.98 17.61
N ASN A 90 3.92 5.03 17.80
CA ASN A 90 4.06 6.01 18.88
C ASN A 90 5.40 6.75 18.88
N ASN A 91 5.91 7.05 17.67
CA ASN A 91 7.17 7.77 17.46
C ASN A 91 6.97 9.28 17.18
N GLN A 92 5.71 9.74 17.04
CA GLN A 92 5.29 11.10 16.71
C GLN A 92 5.78 11.60 15.33
N ILE A 93 6.10 10.66 14.45
CA ILE A 93 6.52 10.93 13.07
C ILE A 93 5.50 10.24 12.15
N TYR A 94 4.93 10.98 11.22
CA TYR A 94 4.06 10.38 10.22
C TYR A 94 4.87 9.49 9.26
N GLU A 95 4.52 8.22 9.21
CA GLU A 95 5.11 7.22 8.33
C GLU A 95 4.06 6.73 7.32
N PRO A 96 4.12 7.20 6.05
CA PRO A 96 3.27 6.68 4.99
C PRO A 96 3.37 5.16 4.94
N SER A 97 2.33 4.46 4.60
CA SER A 97 2.20 2.99 4.59
C SER A 97 2.09 2.28 5.95
N VAL A 98 2.42 2.93 7.05
CA VAL A 98 2.26 2.39 8.43
C VAL A 98 1.10 3.06 9.12
N ASP A 99 1.14 4.39 9.17
CA ASP A 99 0.16 5.22 9.85
C ASP A 99 -1.07 5.48 8.98
N GLN A 100 -2.22 5.63 9.62
CA GLN A 100 -3.40 6.12 8.92
C GLN A 100 -3.40 7.65 8.93
N VAL A 101 -3.79 8.23 7.81
CA VAL A 101 -3.93 9.68 7.64
C VAL A 101 -5.36 10.03 7.25
N GLY A 102 -5.82 11.20 7.66
CA GLY A 102 -7.07 11.79 7.22
C GLY A 102 -6.90 13.29 7.01
N PHE A 103 -7.56 13.82 6.00
CA PHE A 103 -7.54 15.24 5.70
C PHE A 103 -8.93 15.72 5.29
N LEU A 104 -9.14 17.02 5.38
CA LEU A 104 -10.35 17.69 4.95
C LEU A 104 -10.01 18.65 3.81
N THR A 105 -10.92 18.74 2.83
CA THR A 105 -10.77 19.67 1.71
C THR A 105 -11.00 21.12 2.19
N GLY A 106 -10.10 22.03 1.81
CA GLY A 106 -10.21 23.45 2.12
C GLY A 106 -9.79 23.83 3.53
N THR A 107 -10.32 24.96 4.00
CA THR A 107 -10.02 25.55 5.30
C THR A 107 -11.26 25.66 6.14
N TYR A 108 -11.09 25.61 7.46
CA TYR A 108 -12.18 25.67 8.44
C TYR A 108 -11.90 26.76 9.46
N ASN A 109 -12.79 27.74 9.56
CA ASN A 109 -12.74 28.77 10.59
C ASN A 109 -13.64 28.35 11.76
N PRO A 110 -13.10 28.19 12.97
CA PRO A 110 -13.89 27.83 14.15
C PRO A 110 -15.09 28.73 14.40
N ALA A 111 -14.99 30.03 14.04
CA ALA A 111 -16.09 30.99 14.23
C ALA A 111 -17.27 30.83 13.25
N GLU A 112 -17.06 30.07 12.18
CA GLU A 112 -18.06 29.83 11.12
C GLU A 112 -18.70 28.44 11.22
N LEU A 113 -18.18 27.57 12.09
CA LEU A 113 -18.73 26.24 12.33
C LEU A 113 -20.02 26.33 13.15
N PRO A 114 -20.98 25.42 12.97
CA PRO A 114 -22.22 25.39 13.76
C PRO A 114 -21.91 25.13 15.25
N ASP A 115 -22.78 25.57 16.11
CA ASP A 115 -22.73 25.22 17.54
C ASP A 115 -22.85 23.70 17.73
N PHE A 116 -22.23 23.17 18.78
CA PHE A 116 -22.26 21.75 19.11
C PHE A 116 -22.39 21.51 20.61
N GLY A 117 -22.96 20.35 20.96
CA GLY A 117 -23.08 19.93 22.36
C GLY A 117 -21.87 19.11 22.83
N ILE A 118 -21.51 19.28 24.09
CA ILE A 118 -20.51 18.41 24.76
C ILE A 118 -21.20 17.79 25.97
N TRP A 119 -21.11 16.48 26.13
CA TRP A 119 -21.70 15.79 27.30
C TRP A 119 -20.84 14.62 27.75
N TYR A 120 -21.09 14.14 28.95
CA TYR A 120 -20.45 12.97 29.51
C TYR A 120 -21.37 11.76 29.38
N ASP A 121 -20.91 10.74 28.64
CA ASP A 121 -21.58 9.43 28.60
C ASP A 121 -21.25 8.67 29.89
N SER A 122 -22.20 8.63 30.81
CA SER A 122 -22.03 7.98 32.12
C SER A 122 -21.95 6.46 32.05
N ILE A 123 -22.48 5.85 30.98
CA ILE A 123 -22.47 4.39 30.77
C ILE A 123 -21.07 3.98 30.29
N ARG A 124 -20.56 4.63 29.28
CA ARG A 124 -19.25 4.36 28.66
C ARG A 124 -18.09 5.09 29.31
N ARG A 125 -18.39 6.04 30.22
CA ARG A 125 -17.43 6.81 31.02
C ARG A 125 -16.45 7.65 30.23
N TYR A 126 -16.89 8.29 29.15
CA TYR A 126 -16.08 9.24 28.39
C TYR A 126 -16.85 10.52 28.04
N VAL A 127 -16.10 11.57 27.73
CA VAL A 127 -16.66 12.81 27.15
C VAL A 127 -16.92 12.58 25.69
N THR A 128 -18.09 13.01 25.22
CA THR A 128 -18.45 12.96 23.80
C THR A 128 -19.01 14.33 23.37
N ALA A 129 -19.08 14.54 22.06
CA ALA A 129 -19.58 15.79 21.48
C ALA A 129 -20.24 15.50 20.13
N ASP A 130 -21.12 16.42 19.71
CA ASP A 130 -21.56 16.45 18.30
C ASP A 130 -20.38 16.83 17.42
N PRO A 131 -19.98 15.99 16.46
CA PRO A 131 -18.83 16.27 15.63
C PRO A 131 -19.16 17.33 14.56
N GLN A 132 -18.32 18.36 14.47
CA GLN A 132 -18.36 19.38 13.42
C GLN A 132 -17.48 18.98 12.22
N LEU A 133 -16.36 18.28 12.47
CA LEU A 133 -15.41 17.81 11.48
C LEU A 133 -15.38 16.27 11.44
N TYR A 134 -15.36 15.69 10.23
CA TYR A 134 -15.35 14.24 10.05
C TYR A 134 -14.13 13.81 9.23
N PHE A 135 -13.23 13.05 9.83
CA PHE A 135 -12.08 12.49 9.17
C PHE A 135 -12.33 11.04 8.75
N ARG A 136 -12.07 10.76 7.48
CA ARG A 136 -11.94 9.39 6.98
C ARG A 136 -10.47 9.04 6.93
N MET A 137 -10.08 8.13 7.84
CA MET A 137 -8.70 7.71 8.00
C MET A 137 -8.39 6.55 7.06
N PHE A 138 -7.26 6.62 6.39
CA PHE A 138 -6.78 5.56 5.48
C PHE A 138 -5.26 5.47 5.55
N THR A 139 -4.72 4.29 5.23
CA THR A 139 -3.28 4.11 5.06
C THR A 139 -2.95 4.36 3.60
N ASP A 140 -1.96 5.20 3.33
CA ASP A 140 -1.50 5.46 1.97
C ASP A 140 -0.52 4.37 1.53
N GLU A 141 -1.06 3.32 0.92
CA GLU A 141 -0.27 2.21 0.39
C GLU A 141 0.60 2.63 -0.82
N ALA A 142 0.30 3.75 -1.47
CA ALA A 142 1.05 4.24 -2.61
C ALA A 142 2.44 4.80 -2.24
N PHE A 143 2.66 5.14 -0.97
CA PHE A 143 3.94 5.62 -0.45
C PHE A 143 4.91 4.52 -0.02
N GLY A 144 4.57 3.24 -0.20
CA GLY A 144 5.54 2.16 -0.07
C GLY A 144 6.74 2.44 -0.98
N ARG A 145 7.98 2.26 -0.48
CA ARG A 145 9.18 2.39 -1.31
C ARG A 145 9.05 1.49 -2.52
N GLN A 146 9.14 2.07 -3.73
CA GLN A 146 9.02 1.30 -4.96
C GLN A 146 10.35 0.63 -5.28
N TYR A 147 10.37 -0.69 -5.30
CA TYR A 147 11.45 -1.54 -5.78
C TYR A 147 10.92 -2.92 -6.15
N LEU A 148 11.63 -3.60 -7.03
CA LEU A 148 11.34 -5.00 -7.37
C LEU A 148 11.82 -5.90 -6.23
N ARG A 149 10.87 -6.54 -5.52
CA ARG A 149 11.13 -7.40 -4.37
C ARG A 149 11.60 -8.78 -4.79
N GLU A 150 10.91 -9.36 -5.77
CA GLU A 150 11.14 -10.73 -6.19
C GLU A 150 10.69 -10.92 -7.65
N SER A 151 11.28 -11.89 -8.32
CA SER A 151 10.84 -12.35 -9.63
C SER A 151 10.92 -13.87 -9.69
N GLU A 152 9.88 -14.51 -10.23
CA GLU A 152 9.80 -15.95 -10.40
C GLU A 152 9.22 -16.33 -11.76
N ARG A 153 9.46 -17.57 -12.18
CA ARG A 153 8.89 -18.14 -13.42
C ARG A 153 8.26 -19.49 -13.08
N PRO A 154 6.99 -19.47 -12.59
CA PRO A 154 6.30 -20.68 -12.11
C PRO A 154 5.98 -21.67 -13.22
N VAL A 155 5.74 -21.18 -14.43
CA VAL A 155 5.51 -22.01 -15.62
C VAL A 155 6.33 -21.49 -16.79
N GLN A 156 6.52 -22.34 -17.81
CA GLN A 156 7.42 -22.05 -18.94
C GLN A 156 7.11 -20.74 -19.66
N HIS A 157 5.82 -20.40 -19.84
CA HIS A 157 5.35 -19.22 -20.58
C HIS A 157 4.97 -18.02 -19.70
N LYS A 158 5.10 -18.13 -18.36
CA LYS A 158 4.68 -17.08 -17.45
C LYS A 158 5.75 -16.77 -16.41
N ALA A 159 6.09 -15.51 -16.26
CA ALA A 159 6.86 -15.01 -15.12
C ALA A 159 6.04 -14.03 -14.29
N LEU A 160 6.38 -13.89 -13.02
CA LEU A 160 5.76 -12.97 -12.09
C LEU A 160 6.84 -12.04 -11.53
N LEU A 161 6.54 -10.76 -11.52
CA LEU A 161 7.35 -9.71 -10.90
C LEU A 161 6.58 -9.16 -9.71
N TYR A 162 7.16 -9.22 -8.52
CA TYR A 162 6.56 -8.73 -7.28
C TYR A 162 7.23 -7.42 -6.87
N PHE A 163 6.47 -6.36 -6.87
CA PHE A 163 6.93 -5.06 -6.43
C PHE A 163 6.53 -4.81 -4.97
N ASN A 164 7.30 -3.98 -4.28
CA ASN A 164 7.02 -3.65 -2.89
C ASN A 164 5.85 -2.65 -2.73
N ALA A 165 5.67 -1.77 -3.70
CA ALA A 165 4.57 -0.82 -3.73
C ALA A 165 3.68 -1.04 -4.96
N GLY A 166 2.42 -0.67 -4.86
CA GLY A 166 1.46 -0.75 -5.95
C GLY A 166 1.77 0.19 -7.12
N HIS A 167 1.14 -0.09 -8.25
CA HIS A 167 1.21 0.73 -9.45
C HIS A 167 2.65 1.06 -9.92
N PRO A 168 3.55 0.05 -10.09
CA PRO A 168 4.90 0.29 -10.55
C PRO A 168 4.87 0.96 -11.93
N ARG A 169 5.62 2.04 -12.07
CA ARG A 169 5.82 2.68 -13.37
C ARG A 169 6.98 1.98 -14.07
N ILE A 170 6.64 1.06 -14.97
CA ILE A 170 7.59 0.31 -15.80
C ILE A 170 7.75 1.07 -17.12
N ASP A 171 8.97 1.46 -17.43
CA ASP A 171 9.29 2.17 -18.68
C ASP A 171 9.61 1.17 -19.80
N SER A 172 10.33 0.08 -19.50
CA SER A 172 10.64 -0.97 -20.47
C SER A 172 11.02 -2.30 -19.81
N ILE A 173 10.74 -3.40 -20.53
CA ILE A 173 11.26 -4.73 -20.22
C ILE A 173 11.84 -5.29 -21.51
N VAL A 174 13.11 -5.67 -21.50
CA VAL A 174 13.83 -6.20 -22.66
C VAL A 174 14.46 -7.53 -22.28
N PHE A 175 14.26 -8.55 -23.10
CA PHE A 175 14.86 -9.87 -22.94
C PHE A 175 15.87 -10.19 -24.05
N ASP A 176 16.94 -10.90 -23.72
CA ASP A 176 17.99 -11.25 -24.66
C ASP A 176 17.50 -12.18 -25.79
N SER A 177 16.53 -13.04 -25.48
CA SER A 177 16.07 -14.12 -26.38
C SER A 177 14.61 -14.01 -26.81
N ILE A 178 13.86 -13.01 -26.36
CA ILE A 178 12.44 -12.85 -26.66
C ILE A 178 12.18 -11.43 -27.16
N PRO A 179 11.60 -11.27 -28.38
CA PRO A 179 11.21 -9.96 -28.88
C PRO A 179 10.19 -9.27 -27.99
N ALA A 180 10.28 -7.95 -27.83
CA ALA A 180 9.42 -7.19 -26.93
C ALA A 180 7.92 -7.25 -27.31
N ASP A 181 7.59 -7.39 -28.58
CA ASP A 181 6.24 -7.56 -29.10
C ASP A 181 5.62 -8.93 -28.78
N ARG A 182 6.43 -9.88 -28.29
CA ARG A 182 6.02 -11.22 -27.83
C ARG A 182 5.91 -11.32 -26.30
N VAL A 183 6.02 -10.21 -25.60
CA VAL A 183 5.87 -10.16 -24.15
C VAL A 183 4.59 -9.40 -23.81
N ILE A 184 3.62 -10.11 -23.23
CA ILE A 184 2.37 -9.49 -22.77
C ILE A 184 2.52 -9.20 -21.28
N ILE A 185 2.24 -7.97 -20.89
CA ILE A 185 2.34 -7.47 -19.51
C ILE A 185 0.94 -7.36 -18.93
N GLU A 186 0.66 -8.07 -17.84
CA GLU A 186 -0.65 -8.12 -17.21
C GLU A 186 -0.55 -7.90 -15.69
N PRO A 187 -1.19 -6.85 -15.12
CA PRO A 187 -1.31 -6.70 -13.68
C PRO A 187 -2.22 -7.77 -13.08
N GLN A 188 -1.75 -8.48 -12.04
CA GLN A 188 -2.47 -9.60 -11.42
C GLN A 188 -3.20 -9.23 -10.13
N SER A 189 -2.69 -8.23 -9.38
CA SER A 189 -3.26 -7.84 -8.09
C SER A 189 -4.15 -6.59 -8.20
N ARG A 190 -5.00 -6.38 -7.21
CA ARG A 190 -5.82 -5.17 -7.09
C ARG A 190 -4.97 -3.90 -7.03
N ASN A 191 -3.86 -3.95 -6.29
CA ASN A 191 -2.91 -2.85 -6.14
C ASN A 191 -1.89 -2.80 -7.27
N ARG A 192 -1.97 -3.72 -8.23
CA ARG A 192 -1.02 -3.84 -9.36
C ARG A 192 0.44 -3.94 -8.92
N ASP A 193 0.71 -4.48 -7.74
CA ASP A 193 2.05 -4.74 -7.22
C ASP A 193 2.65 -6.04 -7.76
N THR A 194 1.81 -6.89 -8.32
CA THR A 194 2.20 -8.13 -8.98
C THR A 194 1.92 -8.04 -10.48
N ILE A 195 2.96 -8.17 -11.28
CA ILE A 195 2.88 -8.09 -12.74
C ILE A 195 3.23 -9.44 -13.34
N ALA A 196 2.32 -10.00 -14.13
CA ALA A 196 2.59 -11.18 -14.93
C ALA A 196 3.18 -10.79 -16.29
N LEU A 197 4.19 -11.54 -16.71
CA LEU A 197 4.79 -11.48 -18.03
C LEU A 197 4.46 -12.79 -18.74
N TRP A 198 3.74 -12.70 -19.84
CA TRP A 198 3.41 -13.86 -20.67
C TRP A 198 4.30 -13.85 -21.92
N PHE A 199 4.90 -15.00 -22.24
CA PHE A 199 5.78 -15.15 -23.38
C PHE A 199 5.04 -15.85 -24.53
N ASP A 200 4.65 -15.07 -25.55
CA ASP A 200 3.96 -15.56 -26.75
C ASP A 200 4.96 -16.07 -27.78
N VAL A 201 5.66 -17.13 -27.44
CA VAL A 201 6.63 -17.82 -28.30
C VAL A 201 6.51 -19.33 -28.14
N PRO A 202 6.87 -20.14 -29.15
CA PRO A 202 6.83 -21.61 -29.03
C PRO A 202 7.67 -22.12 -27.86
N SER A 203 7.18 -23.13 -27.14
CA SER A 203 7.88 -23.73 -25.99
C SER A 203 9.32 -24.17 -26.32
N ALA A 204 9.55 -24.67 -27.51
CA ALA A 204 10.88 -25.06 -27.98
C ALA A 204 11.88 -23.90 -28.12
N SER A 205 11.38 -22.66 -28.21
CA SER A 205 12.20 -21.45 -28.33
C SER A 205 12.46 -20.79 -26.96
N LEU A 206 11.84 -21.28 -25.88
CA LEU A 206 12.02 -20.75 -24.55
C LEU A 206 13.15 -21.46 -23.82
N PRO A 207 14.25 -20.78 -23.46
CA PRO A 207 15.32 -21.37 -22.67
C PRO A 207 14.86 -21.58 -21.22
N ASP A 208 15.49 -22.50 -20.51
CA ASP A 208 15.24 -22.76 -19.08
C ASP A 208 15.46 -21.51 -18.22
N THR A 209 16.36 -20.64 -18.65
CA THR A 209 16.61 -19.36 -17.98
C THR A 209 16.53 -18.22 -18.99
N ILE A 210 15.53 -17.36 -18.83
CA ILE A 210 15.38 -16.12 -19.58
C ILE A 210 16.14 -15.02 -18.85
N ARG A 211 16.98 -14.28 -19.59
CA ARG A 211 17.69 -13.11 -19.08
C ARG A 211 17.21 -11.87 -19.77
N GLY A 212 17.24 -10.75 -19.05
CA GLY A 212 16.82 -9.47 -19.57
C GLY A 212 17.05 -8.35 -18.57
N GLU A 213 16.49 -7.21 -18.87
CA GLU A 213 16.55 -6.00 -18.03
C GLU A 213 15.17 -5.37 -17.94
N ILE A 214 14.87 -4.83 -16.77
CA ILE A 214 13.69 -4.03 -16.52
C ILE A 214 14.11 -2.63 -16.13
N THR A 215 13.53 -1.62 -16.78
CA THR A 215 13.67 -0.22 -16.40
C THR A 215 12.37 0.29 -15.83
N TYR A 216 12.40 0.77 -14.60
CA TYR A 216 11.23 1.24 -13.88
C TYR A 216 11.61 2.33 -12.87
N MET A 217 10.60 3.07 -12.39
CA MET A 217 10.82 4.08 -11.35
C MET A 217 11.00 3.40 -10.00
N LYS A 218 12.18 3.62 -9.38
CA LYS A 218 12.59 3.03 -8.09
C LYS A 218 12.97 4.12 -7.09
N HIS A 219 12.64 3.91 -5.81
CA HIS A 219 13.11 4.79 -4.74
C HIS A 219 14.58 4.54 -4.41
N ASP A 220 15.36 5.61 -4.35
CA ASP A 220 16.76 5.59 -3.89
C ASP A 220 16.84 5.63 -2.35
N SER A 221 18.05 5.68 -1.79
CA SER A 221 18.27 5.76 -0.34
C SER A 221 17.76 7.07 0.30
N LEU A 222 17.48 8.09 -0.50
CA LEU A 222 16.94 9.39 -0.08
C LEU A 222 15.44 9.53 -0.36
N ASP A 223 14.74 8.43 -0.60
CA ASP A 223 13.30 8.37 -0.96
C ASP A 223 12.92 9.15 -2.23
N ARG A 224 13.87 9.36 -3.16
CA ARG A 224 13.60 9.98 -4.45
C ARG A 224 13.26 8.90 -5.46
N LEU A 225 12.14 9.08 -6.18
CA LEU A 225 11.69 8.17 -7.23
C LEU A 225 12.45 8.48 -8.53
N LEU A 226 13.38 7.62 -8.92
CA LEU A 226 14.26 7.78 -10.08
C LEU A 226 14.18 6.58 -11.01
N PRO A 227 14.41 6.75 -12.33
CA PRO A 227 14.53 5.63 -13.25
C PRO A 227 15.71 4.72 -12.85
N SER A 228 15.47 3.42 -12.78
CA SER A 228 16.48 2.42 -12.44
C SER A 228 16.35 1.22 -13.35
N THR A 229 17.47 0.69 -13.83
CA THR A 229 17.52 -0.53 -14.64
C THR A 229 18.10 -1.66 -13.83
N GLU A 230 17.37 -2.76 -13.75
CA GLU A 230 17.76 -3.96 -13.03
C GLU A 230 17.77 -5.17 -13.95
N LYS A 231 18.72 -6.11 -13.69
CA LYS A 231 18.82 -7.35 -14.45
C LYS A 231 17.79 -8.35 -13.96
N LEU A 232 17.08 -8.95 -14.89
CA LEU A 232 16.16 -10.05 -14.64
C LEU A 232 16.83 -11.39 -14.99
N LYS A 233 16.60 -12.37 -14.10
CA LYS A 233 17.01 -13.76 -14.33
C LYS A 233 15.84 -14.66 -13.95
N LEU A 234 15.08 -15.09 -14.95
CA LEU A 234 13.86 -15.87 -14.79
C LEU A 234 14.16 -17.34 -15.13
N ALA A 235 14.50 -18.10 -14.12
CA ALA A 235 14.74 -19.53 -14.26
C ALA A 235 13.43 -20.30 -14.09
N TRP A 236 13.12 -21.16 -15.08
CA TRP A 236 12.05 -22.13 -14.95
C TRP A 236 12.68 -23.48 -14.62
N ARG A 237 12.14 -24.13 -13.58
CA ARG A 237 12.48 -25.50 -13.24
C ARG A 237 11.19 -26.30 -13.25
N TYR A 238 11.13 -27.28 -14.12
CA TYR A 238 10.06 -28.26 -14.05
C TYR A 238 10.14 -28.98 -12.70
N ILE A 239 9.13 -28.82 -11.88
CA ILE A 239 8.97 -29.57 -10.63
C ILE A 239 7.94 -30.64 -10.92
N GLU A 240 8.42 -31.90 -11.08
CA GLU A 240 7.56 -33.06 -11.29
C GLU A 240 6.56 -33.19 -10.13
N SER A 241 5.28 -33.27 -10.42
CA SER A 241 4.26 -33.50 -9.40
C SER A 241 4.41 -34.92 -8.82
N LYS A 242 3.87 -35.14 -7.61
CA LYS A 242 3.89 -36.47 -6.99
C LYS A 242 3.13 -37.52 -7.81
N GLU A 243 2.16 -37.10 -8.60
CA GLU A 243 1.38 -37.95 -9.49
C GLU A 243 2.20 -38.35 -10.74
N GLU A 244 2.84 -37.37 -11.38
CA GLU A 244 3.73 -37.61 -12.52
C GLU A 244 4.95 -38.45 -12.14
N ALA A 245 5.50 -38.26 -10.94
CA ALA A 245 6.59 -39.09 -10.43
C ALA A 245 6.16 -40.55 -10.25
N LYS A 246 4.93 -40.81 -9.78
CA LYS A 246 4.37 -42.14 -9.66
C LYS A 246 4.07 -42.79 -11.01
N GLU A 247 3.53 -42.03 -11.96
CA GLU A 247 3.28 -42.49 -13.32
C GLU A 247 4.58 -42.88 -14.01
N ARG A 248 5.62 -42.06 -13.89
CA ARG A 248 6.94 -42.36 -14.43
C ARG A 248 7.52 -43.64 -13.82
N GLU A 249 7.44 -43.79 -12.49
CA GLU A 249 7.91 -44.99 -11.79
C GLU A 249 7.13 -46.24 -12.23
N GLN A 250 5.83 -46.12 -12.47
CA GLN A 250 5.01 -47.21 -13.00
C GLN A 250 5.41 -47.58 -14.43
N LEU A 251 5.61 -46.56 -15.26
CA LEU A 251 6.04 -46.72 -16.66
C LEU A 251 7.42 -47.37 -16.78
N GLU A 252 8.35 -46.98 -15.90
CA GLU A 252 9.67 -47.60 -15.82
C GLU A 252 9.59 -49.09 -15.40
N LYS A 253 8.74 -49.42 -14.44
CA LYS A 253 8.50 -50.79 -14.01
C LYS A 253 7.84 -51.66 -15.08
N GLU A 254 6.92 -51.09 -15.87
CA GLU A 254 6.31 -51.76 -17.01
C GLU A 254 7.32 -51.99 -18.13
N LYS A 255 8.13 -50.96 -18.42
CA LYS A 255 9.22 -51.07 -19.41
C LYS A 255 10.23 -52.17 -19.05
N GLU A 256 10.65 -52.22 -17.77
CA GLU A 256 11.54 -53.30 -17.30
C GLU A 256 10.91 -54.67 -17.44
N LYS A 257 9.63 -54.82 -17.11
CA LYS A 257 8.90 -56.10 -17.24
C LYS A 257 8.78 -56.55 -18.70
N THR A 258 8.45 -55.63 -19.61
CA THR A 258 8.32 -55.93 -21.05
C THR A 258 9.65 -56.30 -21.66
N LEU A 259 10.71 -55.58 -21.33
CA LEU A 259 12.08 -55.93 -21.78
C LEU A 259 12.59 -57.24 -21.19
N ALA A 260 12.25 -57.54 -19.93
CA ALA A 260 12.61 -58.83 -19.30
C ALA A 260 11.82 -60.02 -19.90
N ALA A 261 10.64 -59.79 -20.46
CA ALA A 261 9.86 -60.76 -21.18
C ALA A 261 10.33 -60.96 -22.66
N GLY A 262 11.30 -60.15 -23.12
CA GLY A 262 11.82 -60.24 -24.50
C GLY A 262 10.90 -59.57 -25.54
N GLU A 263 9.98 -58.73 -25.10
CA GLU A 263 9.06 -57.99 -25.95
C GLU A 263 9.58 -56.58 -26.25
N GLU A 264 9.23 -56.03 -27.41
CA GLU A 264 9.64 -54.67 -27.80
C GLU A 264 8.78 -53.62 -27.09
N TRP A 265 9.41 -52.69 -26.36
CA TRP A 265 8.70 -51.61 -25.65
C TRP A 265 8.25 -50.53 -26.63
N VAL A 266 6.95 -50.25 -26.68
CA VAL A 266 6.38 -49.13 -27.42
C VAL A 266 5.96 -48.08 -26.39
N GLU A 267 6.51 -46.85 -26.49
CA GLU A 267 6.18 -45.75 -25.58
C GLU A 267 4.71 -45.33 -25.78
N PRO A 268 3.88 -45.30 -24.73
CA PRO A 268 2.49 -44.91 -24.87
C PRO A 268 2.39 -43.43 -25.30
N GLU A 269 1.57 -43.17 -26.33
CA GLU A 269 1.29 -41.79 -26.78
C GLU A 269 0.64 -40.98 -25.64
N LYS A 270 1.29 -39.89 -25.25
CA LYS A 270 0.71 -38.95 -24.29
C LYS A 270 -0.53 -38.33 -24.92
N PRO A 271 -1.69 -38.36 -24.25
CA PRO A 271 -2.86 -37.64 -24.72
C PRO A 271 -2.52 -36.15 -24.82
N SER A 272 -2.76 -35.54 -25.98
CA SER A 272 -2.62 -34.10 -26.17
C SER A 272 -3.69 -33.39 -25.36
N THR A 273 -3.34 -32.89 -24.18
CA THR A 273 -4.21 -31.99 -23.42
C THR A 273 -4.18 -30.62 -24.06
N PHE A 274 -5.13 -30.35 -24.92
CA PHE A 274 -5.58 -28.98 -25.18
C PHE A 274 -6.46 -28.54 -24.03
N THR A 275 -5.98 -27.62 -23.24
CA THR A 275 -6.80 -26.77 -22.35
C THR A 275 -6.35 -25.33 -22.53
#